data_9302904a8bc04027a48ede5b05a24ccc
#
_entry.id   9302904a8bc04027a48ede5b05a24ccc
#
_cell.length_a   1.000
_cell.length_b   1.000
_cell.length_c   1.000
_cell.angle_alpha   90.00
_cell.angle_beta   90.00
_cell.angle_gamma   90.00
#
_symmetry.space_group_name_H-M   'P 1'
#
loop_
_entity.id
_entity.type
_entity.pdbx_description
1 polymer ?
#
loop_
_entity_poly.entity_id
_entity_poly.type
_entity_poly.pdbx_seq_one_letter_code
_entity_poly.pdbx_strand_id
1 'polypeptide(L)'
;MTIKEIKNLRETEDKIEFKEAKRNFNFAGGSHADPAERRKCVLGYIVALANEGGGLLVFGMTDKHPHEVVGTTFAAGKTGAMENQIYERLDIRVKIEELFENDKRVLVFKIPSRPTGSPLQFEGVPLMRIGDSLRVMSNDELFRILSENEPDFSATICEGLTFEDLDTDALSVMKERYAQKQENPAFKTLPDMQILSDLELIENGKLNYAALLLLGTRKSLRKHLPNAAVTIEYRLNQSMIPYTARQEFQEPLFTAIDKIWAYINQPASNPLLHIRDKFNIYDIKSFNEEVIREAVINACVHRSYKFSDDVFIKQYPDEIIFTNAGGFPSGVSKENILTVNSRPRNKRLTEVLQKTGFIERSGQGVDKMFYLCLMQSKPLPDYSNTDATQVDLRLKAKITDSAFYLFLNKIQSDRTDKLNVFDLLTLDKVRQGISTDLFEASVEKLQREGLIKSQSSADKKYVLGDLYYEIAQQPAYIKDYRASDLQIVAECFEKSAEVSMKDFVDLLNGLLTREQTKSLIYKLEKEELIEKKGGGRSVRYVLKKGINNEQDIFRQFIEILSP
;
A
#
# COMPACT_ATOMS: atom_id res chain seq x y z
N MET A 1 -30.39 2.43 -21.33
CA MET A 1 -30.97 3.77 -21.59
C MET A 1 -31.17 3.90 -23.09
N THR A 2 -32.30 4.41 -23.53
CA THR A 2 -32.64 4.62 -24.95
C THR A 2 -32.40 6.06 -25.37
N ILE A 3 -32.23 6.33 -26.66
CA ILE A 3 -32.08 7.72 -27.17
C ILE A 3 -33.29 8.58 -26.79
N LYS A 4 -34.50 8.00 -26.73
CA LYS A 4 -35.71 8.70 -26.31
C LYS A 4 -35.65 9.17 -24.85
N GLU A 5 -35.09 8.35 -23.99
CA GLU A 5 -34.85 8.75 -22.58
C GLU A 5 -33.80 9.84 -22.47
N ILE A 6 -32.71 9.73 -23.25
CA ILE A 6 -31.63 10.73 -23.26
C ILE A 6 -32.13 12.10 -23.74
N LYS A 7 -33.00 12.16 -24.76
CA LYS A 7 -33.60 13.40 -25.26
C LYS A 7 -34.41 14.22 -24.24
N ASN A 8 -34.89 13.57 -23.20
CA ASN A 8 -35.66 14.19 -22.13
C ASN A 8 -34.80 14.78 -21.00
N LEU A 9 -33.48 14.48 -20.98
CA LEU A 9 -32.55 14.95 -19.96
C LEU A 9 -32.08 16.39 -20.26
N ARG A 10 -31.74 17.13 -19.21
CA ARG A 10 -31.28 18.52 -19.30
C ARG A 10 -29.92 18.69 -18.64
N GLU A 11 -28.98 19.36 -19.31
CA GLU A 11 -27.62 19.58 -18.80
C GLU A 11 -27.59 20.32 -17.45
N THR A 12 -28.57 21.20 -17.21
CA THR A 12 -28.64 22.00 -15.98
C THR A 12 -29.24 21.27 -14.78
N GLU A 13 -30.08 20.26 -15.02
CA GLU A 13 -30.84 19.57 -13.96
C GLU A 13 -30.33 18.12 -13.77
N ASP A 14 -29.88 17.50 -14.87
CA ASP A 14 -29.39 16.13 -14.89
C ASP A 14 -27.87 16.12 -15.02
N LYS A 15 -27.23 15.07 -14.53
CA LYS A 15 -25.77 14.90 -14.64
C LYS A 15 -25.39 14.41 -16.03
N ILE A 16 -25.65 15.25 -17.02
CA ILE A 16 -25.41 14.94 -18.45
C ILE A 16 -24.76 16.11 -19.15
N GLU A 17 -23.97 15.81 -20.18
CA GLU A 17 -23.33 16.77 -21.08
C GLU A 17 -23.51 16.32 -22.51
N PHE A 18 -23.99 17.19 -23.39
CA PHE A 18 -24.16 16.91 -24.81
C PHE A 18 -23.11 17.61 -25.65
N LYS A 19 -22.60 16.91 -26.64
CA LYS A 19 -21.69 17.47 -27.67
C LYS A 19 -22.03 16.90 -29.04
N GLU A 20 -22.11 17.75 -30.05
CA GLU A 20 -22.31 17.28 -31.42
C GLU A 20 -21.18 16.35 -31.87
N ALA A 21 -19.92 16.73 -31.65
CA ALA A 21 -18.72 15.92 -31.91
C ALA A 21 -18.82 15.07 -33.20
N LYS A 22 -19.33 15.68 -34.31
CA LYS A 22 -19.69 14.97 -35.56
C LYS A 22 -18.57 14.09 -36.11
N ARG A 23 -17.31 14.58 -36.07
CA ARG A 23 -16.12 13.85 -36.55
C ARG A 23 -14.98 13.83 -35.58
N ASN A 24 -14.63 14.97 -35.00
CA ASN A 24 -13.48 15.14 -34.13
C ASN A 24 -13.89 15.84 -32.83
N PHE A 25 -13.31 15.38 -31.76
CA PHE A 25 -13.34 16.04 -30.44
C PHE A 25 -12.02 15.77 -29.73
N ASN A 26 -11.48 16.74 -28.99
CA ASN A 26 -10.22 16.55 -28.30
C ASN A 26 -10.36 15.50 -27.20
N PHE A 27 -9.49 14.50 -27.21
CA PHE A 27 -9.50 13.47 -26.16
C PHE A 27 -8.86 13.96 -24.87
N ALA A 28 -7.65 14.55 -24.95
CA ALA A 28 -6.81 14.89 -23.80
C ALA A 28 -6.24 16.32 -23.86
N GLY A 29 -7.01 17.26 -24.38
CA GLY A 29 -6.62 18.66 -24.48
C GLY A 29 -5.96 19.01 -25.80
N GLY A 30 -4.76 18.89 -26.04
CA GLY A 30 -4.05 19.32 -27.25
C GLY A 30 -3.14 20.54 -26.98
N SER A 31 -2.76 21.25 -28.07
CA SER A 31 -1.76 22.33 -28.03
C SER A 31 -2.34 23.73 -27.73
N HIS A 32 -3.57 23.85 -27.25
CA HIS A 32 -4.17 25.15 -26.95
C HIS A 32 -3.43 25.85 -25.81
N ALA A 33 -3.05 27.12 -26.02
CA ALA A 33 -2.27 27.87 -25.03
C ALA A 33 -3.06 28.17 -23.75
N ASP A 34 -4.38 28.47 -23.88
CA ASP A 34 -5.27 28.69 -22.74
C ASP A 34 -5.62 27.35 -22.06
N PRO A 35 -5.28 27.16 -20.78
CA PRO A 35 -5.62 25.96 -20.02
C PRO A 35 -7.12 25.68 -19.94
N ALA A 36 -7.96 26.72 -19.86
CA ALA A 36 -9.42 26.56 -19.77
C ALA A 36 -9.97 25.92 -21.06
N GLU A 37 -9.56 26.41 -22.23
CA GLU A 37 -9.96 25.84 -23.53
C GLU A 37 -9.35 24.46 -23.76
N ARG A 38 -8.10 24.23 -23.33
CA ARG A 38 -7.45 22.91 -23.46
C ARG A 38 -8.18 21.83 -22.66
N ARG A 39 -8.72 22.17 -21.49
CA ARG A 39 -9.46 21.24 -20.63
C ARG A 39 -10.86 20.90 -21.15
N LYS A 40 -11.41 21.63 -22.12
CA LYS A 40 -12.67 21.30 -22.81
C LYS A 40 -12.45 20.10 -23.75
N CYS A 41 -12.21 18.94 -23.19
CA CYS A 41 -11.91 17.69 -23.88
C CYS A 41 -12.58 16.51 -23.18
N VAL A 42 -12.52 15.31 -23.77
CA VAL A 42 -13.15 14.10 -23.20
C VAL A 42 -12.75 13.89 -21.76
N LEU A 43 -11.45 13.91 -21.44
CA LEU A 43 -10.96 13.69 -20.07
C LEU A 43 -11.41 14.78 -19.10
N GLY A 44 -11.45 16.04 -19.54
CA GLY A 44 -11.89 17.15 -18.69
C GLY A 44 -13.37 17.04 -18.33
N TYR A 45 -14.25 16.71 -19.27
CA TYR A 45 -15.67 16.48 -18.99
C TYR A 45 -15.91 15.24 -18.14
N ILE A 46 -15.15 14.16 -18.35
CA ILE A 46 -15.22 12.96 -17.51
C ILE A 46 -14.87 13.31 -16.06
N VAL A 47 -13.78 14.05 -15.83
CA VAL A 47 -13.36 14.48 -14.49
C VAL A 47 -14.42 15.34 -13.83
N ALA A 48 -14.99 16.31 -14.55
CA ALA A 48 -16.03 17.16 -13.99
C ALA A 48 -17.29 16.38 -13.60
N LEU A 49 -17.80 15.54 -14.49
CA LEU A 49 -18.99 14.72 -14.23
C LEU A 49 -18.74 13.73 -13.08
N ALA A 50 -17.58 13.10 -13.03
CA ALA A 50 -17.22 12.20 -11.92
C ALA A 50 -17.17 12.94 -10.58
N ASN A 51 -16.64 14.17 -10.54
CA ASN A 51 -16.60 15.01 -9.35
C ASN A 51 -17.99 15.47 -8.89
N GLU A 52 -18.94 15.58 -9.80
CA GLU A 52 -20.37 15.85 -9.52
C GLU A 52 -21.14 14.61 -9.07
N GLY A 53 -20.47 13.45 -8.96
CA GLY A 53 -21.06 12.19 -8.51
C GLY A 53 -21.47 11.26 -9.64
N GLY A 54 -20.79 11.34 -10.79
CA GLY A 54 -21.05 10.55 -11.98
C GLY A 54 -22.06 11.18 -12.93
N GLY A 55 -22.21 10.61 -14.13
CA GLY A 55 -23.15 11.13 -15.12
C GLY A 55 -22.90 10.58 -16.53
N LEU A 56 -23.42 11.30 -17.51
CA LEU A 56 -23.33 10.92 -18.92
C LEU A 56 -22.66 12.03 -19.75
N LEU A 57 -21.72 11.65 -20.61
CA LEU A 57 -21.22 12.49 -21.69
C LEU A 57 -21.72 11.88 -23.00
N VAL A 58 -22.49 12.65 -23.77
CA VAL A 58 -23.18 12.16 -24.98
C VAL A 58 -22.65 12.88 -26.21
N PHE A 59 -22.18 12.13 -27.19
CA PHE A 59 -21.72 12.62 -28.48
C PHE A 59 -22.69 12.24 -29.59
N GLY A 60 -22.85 13.13 -30.59
CA GLY A 60 -23.72 12.94 -31.73
C GLY A 60 -25.14 13.49 -31.53
N MET A 61 -25.32 14.32 -30.49
CA MET A 61 -26.58 15.04 -30.21
C MET A 61 -26.30 16.53 -30.01
N THR A 62 -27.30 17.37 -30.32
CA THR A 62 -27.19 18.82 -30.07
C THR A 62 -27.30 19.15 -28.59
N ASP A 63 -26.63 20.21 -28.14
CA ASP A 63 -26.68 20.74 -26.79
C ASP A 63 -28.04 21.39 -26.43
N LYS A 64 -28.77 21.85 -27.44
CA LYS A 64 -30.07 22.50 -27.26
C LYS A 64 -31.22 21.50 -27.23
N HIS A 65 -32.07 21.57 -26.20
CA HIS A 65 -33.29 20.79 -26.15
C HIS A 65 -34.19 21.10 -27.38
N PRO A 66 -34.79 20.09 -28.05
CA PRO A 66 -34.98 18.68 -27.65
C PRO A 66 -33.85 17.68 -27.99
N HIS A 67 -32.61 18.12 -28.10
CA HIS A 67 -31.42 17.30 -28.35
C HIS A 67 -31.54 16.42 -29.60
N GLU A 68 -31.44 17.07 -30.77
CA GLU A 68 -31.54 16.37 -32.05
C GLU A 68 -30.34 15.46 -32.30
N VAL A 69 -30.60 14.28 -32.84
CA VAL A 69 -29.53 13.34 -33.23
C VAL A 69 -28.89 13.80 -34.54
N VAL A 70 -27.64 14.27 -34.43
CA VAL A 70 -26.84 14.69 -35.60
C VAL A 70 -25.88 13.58 -36.07
N GLY A 71 -25.57 12.63 -35.15
CA GLY A 71 -24.65 11.51 -35.40
C GLY A 71 -23.19 11.86 -35.18
N THR A 72 -22.37 10.85 -34.79
CA THR A 72 -20.92 11.01 -34.61
C THR A 72 -20.13 9.83 -35.16
N THR A 73 -18.98 10.12 -35.77
CA THR A 73 -17.97 9.14 -36.14
C THR A 73 -16.79 9.11 -35.19
N PHE A 74 -16.85 9.91 -34.11
CA PHE A 74 -15.80 9.93 -33.08
C PHE A 74 -15.58 8.54 -32.50
N ALA A 75 -14.33 8.12 -32.40
CA ALA A 75 -13.92 6.80 -31.85
C ALA A 75 -14.63 5.58 -32.46
N ALA A 76 -15.13 5.66 -33.72
CA ALA A 76 -15.77 4.54 -34.37
C ALA A 76 -14.83 3.33 -34.44
N GLY A 77 -15.29 2.16 -33.96
CA GLY A 77 -14.50 0.93 -33.89
C GLY A 77 -13.34 0.92 -32.88
N LYS A 78 -13.24 1.95 -32.00
CA LYS A 78 -12.14 2.11 -31.02
C LYS A 78 -12.63 2.35 -29.59
N THR A 79 -13.88 2.09 -29.28
CA THR A 79 -14.49 2.37 -27.97
C THR A 79 -13.77 1.65 -26.84
N GLY A 80 -13.46 0.36 -26.96
CA GLY A 80 -12.72 -0.39 -25.94
C GLY A 80 -11.28 0.11 -25.72
N ALA A 81 -10.58 0.53 -26.79
CA ALA A 81 -9.26 1.14 -26.63
C ALA A 81 -9.35 2.49 -25.90
N MET A 82 -10.42 3.24 -26.13
CA MET A 82 -10.66 4.52 -25.44
C MET A 82 -11.01 4.32 -23.97
N GLU A 83 -11.81 3.31 -23.62
CA GLU A 83 -12.09 2.95 -22.21
C GLU A 83 -10.78 2.66 -21.45
N ASN A 84 -9.86 1.90 -22.04
CA ASN A 84 -8.55 1.62 -21.47
C ASN A 84 -7.70 2.90 -21.30
N GLN A 85 -7.66 3.76 -22.32
CA GLN A 85 -6.92 5.03 -22.22
C GLN A 85 -7.48 5.99 -21.17
N ILE A 86 -8.81 6.00 -20.96
CA ILE A 86 -9.44 6.76 -19.89
C ILE A 86 -9.00 6.20 -18.53
N TYR A 87 -9.03 4.87 -18.37
CA TYR A 87 -8.61 4.21 -17.15
C TYR A 87 -7.14 4.49 -16.81
N GLU A 88 -6.23 4.35 -17.77
CA GLU A 88 -4.79 4.63 -17.60
C GLU A 88 -4.50 6.07 -17.14
N ARG A 89 -5.35 7.04 -17.52
CA ARG A 89 -5.11 8.46 -17.22
C ARG A 89 -5.85 9.00 -16.01
N LEU A 90 -7.00 8.42 -15.68
CA LEU A 90 -7.90 8.95 -14.64
C LEU A 90 -8.18 7.95 -13.51
N ASP A 91 -7.74 6.69 -13.65
CA ASP A 91 -7.96 5.59 -12.71
C ASP A 91 -9.45 5.35 -12.37
N ILE A 92 -10.33 5.63 -13.35
CA ILE A 92 -11.77 5.33 -13.26
C ILE A 92 -12.25 4.54 -14.47
N ARG A 93 -13.19 3.62 -14.26
CA ARG A 93 -13.76 2.80 -15.33
C ARG A 93 -14.99 3.47 -15.92
N VAL A 94 -14.83 4.06 -17.08
CA VAL A 94 -15.92 4.62 -17.89
C VAL A 94 -16.37 3.56 -18.88
N LYS A 95 -17.68 3.32 -18.98
CA LYS A 95 -18.26 2.43 -19.98
C LYS A 95 -18.80 3.24 -21.16
N ILE A 96 -18.46 2.85 -22.38
CA ILE A 96 -18.87 3.54 -23.60
C ILE A 96 -19.90 2.68 -24.35
N GLU A 97 -21.10 3.21 -24.58
CA GLU A 97 -22.17 2.54 -25.32
C GLU A 97 -22.45 3.26 -26.63
N GLU A 98 -22.73 2.48 -27.68
CA GLU A 98 -23.15 2.99 -28.98
C GLU A 98 -24.65 2.77 -29.17
N LEU A 99 -25.37 3.84 -29.47
CA LEU A 99 -26.79 3.83 -29.78
C LEU A 99 -27.03 4.34 -31.19
N PHE A 100 -28.10 3.95 -31.84
CA PHE A 100 -28.40 4.35 -33.20
C PHE A 100 -29.86 4.82 -33.34
N GLU A 101 -30.07 5.93 -34.05
CA GLU A 101 -31.38 6.42 -34.45
C GLU A 101 -31.29 6.90 -35.91
N ASN A 102 -32.10 6.33 -36.82
CA ASN A 102 -32.10 6.65 -38.26
C ASN A 102 -30.69 6.61 -38.87
N ASP A 103 -29.95 5.52 -38.64
CA ASP A 103 -28.57 5.29 -39.07
C ASP A 103 -27.54 6.30 -38.53
N LYS A 104 -27.94 7.17 -37.63
CA LYS A 104 -27.04 8.11 -36.95
C LYS A 104 -26.59 7.53 -35.62
N ARG A 105 -25.27 7.44 -35.44
CA ARG A 105 -24.62 6.90 -34.24
C ARG A 105 -24.56 7.95 -33.13
N VAL A 106 -24.96 7.58 -31.93
CA VAL A 106 -24.81 8.35 -30.69
C VAL A 106 -23.88 7.58 -29.78
N LEU A 107 -22.88 8.24 -29.20
CA LEU A 107 -21.92 7.65 -28.30
C LEU A 107 -22.17 8.14 -26.88
N VAL A 108 -22.38 7.22 -25.93
CA VAL A 108 -22.72 7.52 -24.54
C VAL A 108 -21.63 7.03 -23.63
N PHE A 109 -20.93 7.93 -22.96
CA PHE A 109 -19.98 7.62 -21.89
C PHE A 109 -20.72 7.57 -20.56
N LYS A 110 -20.78 6.41 -19.93
CA LYS A 110 -21.30 6.23 -18.57
C LYS A 110 -20.18 6.42 -17.56
N ILE A 111 -20.20 7.55 -16.89
CA ILE A 111 -19.15 8.00 -16.00
C ILE A 111 -19.55 7.70 -14.55
N PRO A 112 -18.78 6.90 -13.80
CA PRO A 112 -19.06 6.64 -12.39
C PRO A 112 -18.75 7.88 -11.54
N SER A 113 -19.27 7.88 -10.31
CA SER A 113 -18.84 8.85 -9.30
C SER A 113 -17.36 8.65 -8.97
N ARG A 114 -16.68 9.75 -8.66
CA ARG A 114 -15.37 9.70 -8.03
C ARG A 114 -15.41 8.92 -6.70
N PRO A 115 -14.27 8.46 -6.19
CA PRO A 115 -14.18 7.94 -4.83
C PRO A 115 -14.56 9.00 -3.79
N THR A 116 -15.21 8.58 -2.71
CA THR A 116 -15.59 9.47 -1.60
C THR A 116 -14.35 10.14 -1.00
N GLY A 117 -14.42 11.44 -0.79
CA GLY A 117 -13.31 12.22 -0.23
C GLY A 117 -12.14 12.48 -1.18
N SER A 118 -12.18 11.99 -2.42
CA SER A 118 -11.09 12.11 -3.39
C SER A 118 -11.57 12.80 -4.66
N PRO A 119 -11.21 14.06 -4.93
CA PRO A 119 -11.52 14.71 -6.19
C PRO A 119 -10.64 14.16 -7.30
N LEU A 120 -11.23 13.87 -8.46
CA LEU A 120 -10.47 13.59 -9.67
C LEU A 120 -9.87 14.87 -10.22
N GLN A 121 -8.72 14.74 -10.86
CA GLN A 121 -7.97 15.86 -11.43
C GLN A 121 -7.62 15.59 -12.91
N PHE A 122 -7.58 16.65 -13.69
CA PHE A 122 -7.02 16.64 -15.02
C PHE A 122 -6.04 17.81 -15.17
N GLU A 123 -4.84 17.55 -15.68
CA GLU A 123 -3.73 18.52 -15.71
C GLU A 123 -3.44 19.15 -14.33
N GLY A 124 -3.49 18.35 -13.26
CA GLY A 124 -3.17 18.77 -11.90
C GLY A 124 -4.24 19.62 -11.21
N VAL A 125 -5.44 19.80 -11.81
CA VAL A 125 -6.52 20.57 -11.22
C VAL A 125 -7.83 19.79 -11.18
N PRO A 126 -8.62 19.90 -10.09
CA PRO A 126 -9.94 19.33 -10.01
C PRO A 126 -10.92 20.20 -10.81
N LEU A 127 -11.77 19.58 -11.63
CA LEU A 127 -12.72 20.24 -12.50
C LEU A 127 -14.16 19.97 -12.04
N MET A 128 -15.03 20.96 -12.25
CA MET A 128 -16.50 20.87 -12.14
C MET A 128 -17.16 21.63 -13.26
N ARG A 129 -18.48 21.41 -13.45
CA ARG A 129 -19.30 22.22 -14.36
C ARG A 129 -20.06 23.32 -13.59
N ILE A 130 -20.33 24.42 -14.26
CA ILE A 130 -21.40 25.38 -13.92
C ILE A 130 -22.25 25.53 -15.16
N GLY A 131 -23.45 24.96 -15.13
CA GLY A 131 -24.26 24.85 -16.34
C GLY A 131 -23.52 24.02 -17.41
N ASP A 132 -23.31 24.62 -18.57
CA ASP A 132 -22.59 24.08 -19.74
C ASP A 132 -21.08 24.34 -19.73
N SER A 133 -20.59 25.07 -18.72
CA SER A 133 -19.20 25.54 -18.68
C SER A 133 -18.34 24.72 -17.73
N LEU A 134 -17.17 24.27 -18.24
CA LEU A 134 -16.16 23.58 -17.47
C LEU A 134 -15.26 24.59 -16.73
N ARG A 135 -15.04 24.39 -15.43
CA ARG A 135 -14.17 25.25 -14.63
C ARG A 135 -13.33 24.48 -13.61
N VAL A 136 -12.32 25.13 -13.10
CA VAL A 136 -11.59 24.64 -11.92
C VAL A 136 -12.53 24.73 -10.70
N MET A 137 -12.51 23.69 -9.88
CA MET A 137 -13.26 23.62 -8.63
C MET A 137 -12.84 24.73 -7.67
N SER A 138 -13.78 25.34 -6.98
CA SER A 138 -13.49 26.31 -5.92
C SER A 138 -12.90 25.63 -4.68
N ASN A 139 -12.22 26.40 -3.83
CA ASN A 139 -11.68 25.87 -2.58
C ASN A 139 -12.76 25.28 -1.66
N ASP A 140 -13.96 25.88 -1.64
CA ASP A 140 -15.08 25.41 -0.81
C ASP A 140 -15.63 24.06 -1.31
N GLU A 141 -15.73 23.89 -2.63
CA GLU A 141 -16.14 22.63 -3.24
C GLU A 141 -15.10 21.55 -3.03
N LEU A 142 -13.83 21.89 -3.20
CA LEU A 142 -12.72 21.00 -2.92
C LEU A 142 -12.71 20.58 -1.44
N PHE A 143 -12.84 21.55 -0.53
CA PHE A 143 -12.92 21.27 0.90
C PHE A 143 -14.11 20.38 1.25
N ARG A 144 -15.28 20.61 0.63
CA ARG A 144 -16.48 19.79 0.82
C ARG A 144 -16.23 18.34 0.42
N ILE A 145 -15.60 18.12 -0.75
CA ILE A 145 -15.23 16.77 -1.21
C ILE A 145 -14.22 16.12 -0.26
N LEU A 146 -13.14 16.83 0.10
CA LEU A 146 -12.10 16.31 0.99
C LEU A 146 -12.62 16.02 2.40
N SER A 147 -13.71 16.70 2.81
CA SER A 147 -14.36 16.51 4.11
C SER A 147 -15.41 15.38 4.09
N GLU A 148 -15.71 14.81 2.94
CA GLU A 148 -16.64 13.68 2.85
C GLU A 148 -16.04 12.48 3.58
N ASN A 149 -16.80 11.95 4.53
CA ASN A 149 -16.48 10.68 5.18
C ASN A 149 -17.31 9.57 4.56
N GLU A 150 -16.68 8.46 4.25
CA GLU A 150 -17.41 7.25 3.91
C GLU A 150 -18.26 6.85 5.13
N PRO A 151 -19.59 6.60 4.98
CA PRO A 151 -20.42 6.16 6.09
C PRO A 151 -19.83 4.89 6.72
N ASP A 152 -19.77 4.86 8.05
CA ASP A 152 -19.29 3.70 8.77
C ASP A 152 -20.24 2.51 8.58
N PHE A 153 -19.85 1.59 7.69
CA PHE A 153 -20.64 0.37 7.45
C PHE A 153 -20.83 -0.44 8.73
N SER A 154 -19.82 -0.52 9.59
CA SER A 154 -19.88 -1.34 10.79
C SER A 154 -20.86 -0.81 11.85
N ALA A 155 -21.19 0.48 11.81
CA ALA A 155 -22.20 1.09 12.70
C ALA A 155 -23.63 0.92 12.20
N THR A 156 -23.84 0.49 10.94
CA THR A 156 -25.20 0.31 10.40
C THR A 156 -25.87 -0.91 11.02
N ILE A 157 -27.19 -0.81 11.23
CA ILE A 157 -27.99 -1.91 11.80
C ILE A 157 -27.94 -3.12 10.84
N CYS A 158 -27.71 -4.31 11.40
CA CYS A 158 -27.79 -5.58 10.70
C CYS A 158 -29.20 -6.13 10.85
N GLU A 159 -30.09 -5.86 9.90
CA GLU A 159 -31.48 -6.29 9.98
C GLU A 159 -31.63 -7.78 10.10
N GLY A 160 -32.43 -8.23 11.06
CA GLY A 160 -32.69 -9.63 11.34
C GLY A 160 -31.57 -10.38 12.08
N LEU A 161 -30.54 -9.68 12.55
CA LEU A 161 -29.56 -10.21 13.50
C LEU A 161 -30.15 -10.13 14.91
N THR A 162 -30.10 -11.25 15.63
CA THR A 162 -30.64 -11.36 17.00
C THR A 162 -29.53 -11.72 18.00
N PHE A 163 -29.83 -11.67 19.28
CA PHE A 163 -28.85 -12.04 20.31
C PHE A 163 -28.46 -13.52 20.24
N GLU A 164 -29.38 -14.39 19.85
CA GLU A 164 -29.16 -15.83 19.67
C GLU A 164 -28.20 -16.15 18.50
N ASP A 165 -27.98 -15.19 17.62
CA ASP A 165 -27.04 -15.29 16.51
C ASP A 165 -25.59 -14.99 16.93
N LEU A 166 -25.36 -14.57 18.19
CA LEU A 166 -24.04 -14.26 18.72
C LEU A 166 -23.37 -15.52 19.28
N ASP A 167 -22.04 -15.57 19.15
CA ASP A 167 -21.17 -16.63 19.64
C ASP A 167 -20.80 -16.38 21.11
N THR A 168 -21.09 -17.35 21.96
CA THR A 168 -20.88 -17.24 23.43
C THR A 168 -19.42 -17.17 23.83
N ASP A 169 -18.53 -17.86 23.09
CA ASP A 169 -17.10 -17.85 23.34
C ASP A 169 -16.50 -16.50 22.97
N ALA A 170 -16.90 -15.97 21.81
CA ALA A 170 -16.49 -14.62 21.38
C ALA A 170 -16.97 -13.53 22.36
N LEU A 171 -18.19 -13.66 22.88
CA LEU A 171 -18.74 -12.76 23.89
C LEU A 171 -17.92 -12.84 25.20
N SER A 172 -17.57 -14.03 25.62
CA SER A 172 -16.73 -14.25 26.82
C SER A 172 -15.33 -13.64 26.64
N VAL A 173 -14.69 -13.87 25.50
CA VAL A 173 -13.39 -13.26 25.16
C VAL A 173 -13.48 -11.73 25.16
N MET A 174 -14.53 -11.16 24.56
CA MET A 174 -14.75 -9.71 24.56
C MET A 174 -14.85 -9.15 25.98
N LYS A 175 -15.65 -9.77 26.87
CA LYS A 175 -15.83 -9.34 28.26
C LYS A 175 -14.51 -9.41 29.03
N GLU A 176 -13.77 -10.49 28.87
CA GLU A 176 -12.49 -10.67 29.53
C GLU A 176 -11.47 -9.62 29.11
N ARG A 177 -11.31 -9.42 27.82
CA ARG A 177 -10.42 -8.42 27.23
C ARG A 177 -10.82 -6.99 27.62
N TYR A 178 -12.12 -6.68 27.59
CA TYR A 178 -12.63 -5.37 28.01
C TYR A 178 -12.32 -5.10 29.47
N ALA A 179 -12.59 -6.06 30.36
CA ALA A 179 -12.27 -5.95 31.77
C ALA A 179 -10.77 -5.75 32.02
N GLN A 180 -9.92 -6.49 31.35
CA GLN A 180 -8.47 -6.38 31.42
C GLN A 180 -7.98 -5.00 30.94
N LYS A 181 -8.44 -4.54 29.79
CA LYS A 181 -8.00 -3.26 29.20
C LYS A 181 -8.45 -2.05 30.00
N GLN A 182 -9.62 -2.13 30.63
CA GLN A 182 -10.17 -1.07 31.47
C GLN A 182 -9.72 -1.19 32.94
N GLU A 183 -8.89 -2.19 33.27
CA GLU A 183 -8.41 -2.49 34.64
C GLU A 183 -9.57 -2.62 35.64
N ASN A 184 -10.73 -3.11 35.18
CA ASN A 184 -11.93 -3.26 36.02
C ASN A 184 -12.53 -4.66 35.88
N PRO A 185 -12.24 -5.56 36.87
CA PRO A 185 -12.76 -6.93 36.89
C PRO A 185 -14.30 -7.03 36.87
N ALA A 186 -15.01 -6.02 37.39
CA ALA A 186 -16.47 -6.01 37.45
C ALA A 186 -17.11 -6.12 36.04
N PHE A 187 -16.42 -5.69 34.99
CA PHE A 187 -16.92 -5.81 33.62
C PHE A 187 -17.11 -7.26 33.14
N LYS A 188 -16.41 -8.23 33.75
CA LYS A 188 -16.62 -9.66 33.44
C LYS A 188 -18.01 -10.16 33.84
N THR A 189 -18.61 -9.55 34.84
CA THR A 189 -19.90 -9.97 35.42
C THR A 189 -21.08 -9.13 34.97
N LEU A 190 -20.84 -8.09 34.14
CA LEU A 190 -21.93 -7.30 33.59
C LEU A 190 -22.84 -8.15 32.70
N PRO A 191 -24.17 -7.84 32.67
CA PRO A 191 -25.08 -8.44 31.71
C PRO A 191 -24.60 -8.19 30.28
N ASP A 192 -24.75 -9.18 29.41
CA ASP A 192 -24.28 -9.08 28.00
C ASP A 192 -24.89 -7.89 27.27
N MET A 193 -26.20 -7.65 27.47
CA MET A 193 -26.91 -6.51 26.89
C MET A 193 -26.31 -5.17 27.32
N GLN A 194 -25.85 -5.05 28.57
CA GLN A 194 -25.22 -3.84 29.08
C GLN A 194 -23.89 -3.58 28.36
N ILE A 195 -23.03 -4.61 28.26
CA ILE A 195 -21.75 -4.47 27.55
C ILE A 195 -21.94 -4.16 26.07
N LEU A 196 -22.90 -4.81 25.41
CA LEU A 196 -23.22 -4.51 24.01
C LEU A 196 -23.66 -3.05 23.84
N SER A 197 -24.42 -2.52 24.80
CA SER A 197 -24.83 -1.12 24.82
C SER A 197 -23.65 -0.17 25.07
N ASP A 198 -22.81 -0.47 26.07
CA ASP A 198 -21.62 0.35 26.42
C ASP A 198 -20.59 0.41 25.29
N LEU A 199 -20.51 -0.65 24.50
CA LEU A 199 -19.68 -0.74 23.31
C LEU A 199 -20.40 -0.25 22.03
N GLU A 200 -21.63 0.24 22.17
CA GLU A 200 -22.46 0.72 21.06
C GLU A 200 -22.62 -0.31 19.92
N LEU A 201 -22.70 -1.59 20.29
CA LEU A 201 -22.96 -2.72 19.38
C LEU A 201 -24.45 -2.95 19.17
N ILE A 202 -25.28 -2.32 20.00
CA ILE A 202 -26.75 -2.33 19.94
C ILE A 202 -27.30 -0.91 19.97
N GLU A 203 -28.24 -0.63 19.10
CA GLU A 203 -28.95 0.65 19.00
C GLU A 203 -30.45 0.39 18.86
N ASN A 204 -31.28 1.00 19.73
CA ASN A 204 -32.74 0.81 19.76
C ASN A 204 -33.14 -0.68 19.80
N GLY A 205 -32.39 -1.52 20.51
CA GLY A 205 -32.63 -2.95 20.62
C GLY A 205 -32.20 -3.78 19.40
N LYS A 206 -31.57 -3.18 18.40
CA LYS A 206 -31.07 -3.86 17.19
C LYS A 206 -29.55 -3.87 17.15
N LEU A 207 -28.97 -5.00 16.76
CA LEU A 207 -27.53 -5.18 16.62
C LEU A 207 -27.03 -4.62 15.28
N ASN A 208 -25.82 -4.06 15.29
CA ASN A 208 -25.16 -3.53 14.10
C ASN A 208 -24.18 -4.52 13.47
N TYR A 209 -23.58 -4.17 12.29
CA TYR A 209 -22.61 -5.04 11.63
C TYR A 209 -21.31 -5.21 12.42
N ALA A 210 -20.93 -4.28 13.30
CA ALA A 210 -19.78 -4.49 14.18
C ALA A 210 -20.06 -5.63 15.17
N ALA A 211 -21.28 -5.73 15.72
CA ALA A 211 -21.68 -6.86 16.57
C ALA A 211 -21.61 -8.18 15.78
N LEU A 212 -22.09 -8.22 14.54
CA LEU A 212 -22.01 -9.40 13.68
C LEU A 212 -20.55 -9.80 13.43
N LEU A 213 -19.67 -8.85 13.04
CA LEU A 213 -18.27 -9.14 12.72
C LEU A 213 -17.44 -9.58 13.93
N LEU A 214 -17.72 -9.01 15.10
CA LEU A 214 -16.98 -9.29 16.32
C LEU A 214 -17.48 -10.55 17.05
N LEU A 215 -18.78 -10.79 17.01
CA LEU A 215 -19.48 -11.75 17.89
C LEU A 215 -20.38 -12.74 17.15
N GLY A 216 -20.70 -12.50 15.86
CA GLY A 216 -21.67 -13.34 15.13
C GLY A 216 -21.17 -14.78 14.94
N THR A 217 -22.04 -15.77 15.15
CA THR A 217 -21.74 -17.17 14.81
C THR A 217 -21.39 -17.30 13.31
N ARG A 218 -20.68 -18.37 12.95
CA ARG A 218 -20.38 -18.68 11.54
C ARG A 218 -21.66 -18.72 10.68
N LYS A 219 -22.77 -19.21 11.24
CA LYS A 219 -24.06 -19.28 10.55
C LYS A 219 -24.63 -17.88 10.29
N SER A 220 -24.57 -16.99 11.28
CA SER A 220 -25.08 -15.63 11.13
C SER A 220 -24.19 -14.79 10.23
N LEU A 221 -22.87 -14.94 10.28
CA LEU A 221 -21.94 -14.31 9.33
C LEU A 221 -22.26 -14.72 7.88
N ARG A 222 -22.43 -16.01 7.62
CA ARG A 222 -22.81 -16.51 6.27
C ARG A 222 -24.16 -15.99 5.78
N LYS A 223 -25.10 -15.82 6.69
CA LYS A 223 -26.44 -15.34 6.35
C LYS A 223 -26.48 -13.85 6.03
N HIS A 224 -25.82 -13.02 6.85
CA HIS A 224 -25.94 -11.57 6.80
C HIS A 224 -24.78 -10.88 6.08
N LEU A 225 -23.58 -11.49 6.07
CA LEU A 225 -22.38 -10.92 5.45
C LEU A 225 -21.45 -12.04 4.94
N PRO A 226 -21.85 -12.77 3.88
CA PRO A 226 -21.13 -13.95 3.40
C PRO A 226 -19.68 -13.69 2.99
N ASN A 227 -19.35 -12.46 2.62
CA ASN A 227 -17.99 -12.02 2.28
C ASN A 227 -17.13 -11.61 3.51
N ALA A 228 -17.65 -11.72 4.74
CA ALA A 228 -16.87 -11.47 5.95
C ALA A 228 -16.01 -12.69 6.33
N ALA A 229 -15.13 -13.08 5.43
CA ALA A 229 -14.19 -14.18 5.63
C ALA A 229 -12.74 -13.71 5.50
N VAL A 230 -11.83 -14.48 6.10
CA VAL A 230 -10.38 -14.39 5.87
C VAL A 230 -9.95 -15.72 5.25
N THR A 231 -9.52 -15.69 4.00
CA THR A 231 -9.05 -16.88 3.28
C THR A 231 -7.52 -16.87 3.25
N ILE A 232 -6.89 -17.97 3.67
CA ILE A 232 -5.45 -18.15 3.69
C ILE A 232 -5.06 -19.28 2.75
N GLU A 233 -4.13 -19.01 1.83
CA GLU A 233 -3.48 -20.01 1.00
C GLU A 233 -1.99 -20.08 1.32
N TYR A 234 -1.50 -21.29 1.58
CA TYR A 234 -0.06 -21.56 1.66
C TYR A 234 0.43 -22.18 0.35
N ARG A 235 1.53 -21.65 -0.20
CA ARG A 235 2.17 -22.09 -1.44
C ARG A 235 3.67 -22.18 -1.23
N LEU A 236 4.31 -23.20 -1.80
CA LEU A 236 5.75 -23.42 -1.67
C LEU A 236 6.60 -22.39 -2.44
N ASN A 237 6.07 -21.85 -3.52
CA ASN A 237 6.69 -20.75 -4.27
C ASN A 237 5.65 -19.96 -5.08
N GLN A 238 6.02 -18.76 -5.54
CA GLN A 238 5.12 -17.86 -6.27
C GLN A 238 4.73 -18.36 -7.67
N SER A 239 5.57 -19.19 -8.30
CA SER A 239 5.32 -19.72 -9.65
C SER A 239 4.35 -20.90 -9.68
N MET A 240 4.05 -21.51 -8.53
CA MET A 240 3.10 -22.61 -8.45
C MET A 240 1.65 -22.10 -8.46
N ILE A 241 0.86 -22.55 -9.44
CA ILE A 241 -0.57 -22.24 -9.52
C ILE A 241 -1.37 -22.94 -8.40
N PRO A 242 -1.20 -24.26 -8.13
CA PRO A 242 -1.92 -24.91 -7.04
C PRO A 242 -1.37 -24.48 -5.67
N TYR A 243 -2.29 -24.25 -4.72
CA TYR A 243 -1.93 -24.06 -3.31
C TYR A 243 -1.61 -25.42 -2.67
N THR A 244 -0.72 -25.41 -1.67
CA THR A 244 -0.39 -26.59 -0.85
C THR A 244 -1.46 -26.82 0.22
N ALA A 245 -1.95 -25.73 0.82
CA ALA A 245 -3.03 -25.75 1.81
C ALA A 245 -3.88 -24.49 1.69
N ARG A 246 -5.17 -24.60 2.00
CA ARG A 246 -6.12 -23.48 2.02
C ARG A 246 -7.06 -23.63 3.19
N GLN A 247 -7.31 -22.53 3.89
CA GLN A 247 -8.26 -22.47 4.99
C GLN A 247 -9.06 -21.16 4.91
N GLU A 248 -10.36 -21.26 5.11
CA GLU A 248 -11.27 -20.13 5.24
C GLU A 248 -11.71 -19.98 6.70
N PHE A 249 -11.54 -18.79 7.23
CA PHE A 249 -11.98 -18.37 8.56
C PHE A 249 -13.17 -17.44 8.41
N GLN A 250 -14.35 -17.95 8.69
CA GLN A 250 -15.59 -17.18 8.72
C GLN A 250 -16.19 -17.30 10.11
N GLU A 251 -15.53 -16.68 11.05
CA GLU A 251 -15.78 -16.73 12.49
C GLU A 251 -15.69 -15.32 13.08
N PRO A 252 -16.29 -15.07 14.26
CA PRO A 252 -16.20 -13.77 14.92
C PRO A 252 -14.74 -13.38 15.19
N LEU A 253 -14.40 -12.10 14.94
CA LEU A 253 -13.01 -11.63 15.00
C LEU A 253 -12.33 -11.87 16.33
N PHE A 254 -13.07 -11.84 17.46
CA PHE A 254 -12.51 -12.11 18.80
C PHE A 254 -11.92 -13.51 18.95
N THR A 255 -12.37 -14.48 18.17
CA THR A 255 -11.84 -15.85 18.17
C THR A 255 -11.06 -16.18 16.90
N ALA A 256 -11.37 -15.50 15.76
CA ALA A 256 -10.73 -15.76 14.48
C ALA A 256 -9.25 -15.38 14.46
N ILE A 257 -8.86 -14.25 15.08
CA ILE A 257 -7.49 -13.73 15.03
C ILE A 257 -6.48 -14.73 15.59
N ASP A 258 -6.78 -15.38 16.73
CA ASP A 258 -5.91 -16.38 17.32
C ASP A 258 -5.80 -17.64 16.46
N LYS A 259 -6.91 -18.07 15.85
CA LYS A 259 -6.93 -19.23 14.94
C LYS A 259 -6.16 -18.96 13.65
N ILE A 260 -6.30 -17.75 13.10
CA ILE A 260 -5.54 -17.29 11.92
C ILE A 260 -4.04 -17.32 12.23
N TRP A 261 -3.64 -16.75 13.36
CA TRP A 261 -2.23 -16.81 13.79
C TRP A 261 -1.75 -18.25 13.96
N ALA A 262 -2.51 -19.10 14.64
CA ALA A 262 -2.15 -20.50 14.83
C ALA A 262 -1.96 -21.24 13.49
N TYR A 263 -2.77 -20.92 12.49
CA TYR A 263 -2.63 -21.49 11.15
C TYR A 263 -1.38 -20.98 10.42
N ILE A 264 -1.09 -19.68 10.46
CA ILE A 264 0.10 -19.08 9.83
C ILE A 264 1.37 -19.56 10.53
N ASN A 265 1.36 -19.72 11.86
CA ASN A 265 2.53 -20.03 12.69
C ASN A 265 2.83 -21.55 12.78
N GLN A 266 2.52 -22.33 11.74
CA GLN A 266 2.94 -23.73 11.70
C GLN A 266 4.44 -23.81 11.43
N PRO A 267 5.18 -24.79 12.01
CA PRO A 267 6.63 -24.90 11.84
C PRO A 267 7.08 -24.98 10.37
N ALA A 268 6.26 -25.59 9.51
CA ALA A 268 6.56 -25.72 8.07
C ALA A 268 6.35 -24.41 7.29
N SER A 269 5.42 -23.55 7.72
CA SER A 269 5.08 -22.31 7.01
C SER A 269 5.63 -21.05 7.68
N ASN A 270 6.08 -21.14 8.95
CA ASN A 270 6.73 -20.06 9.70
C ASN A 270 7.98 -20.58 10.42
N PRO A 271 9.02 -21.01 9.68
CA PRO A 271 10.24 -21.56 10.27
C PRO A 271 11.02 -20.51 11.06
N LEU A 272 11.96 -21.00 11.88
CA LEU A 272 12.93 -20.15 12.56
C LEU A 272 14.09 -19.80 11.61
N LEU A 273 14.45 -18.54 11.60
CA LEU A 273 15.69 -18.03 11.03
C LEU A 273 16.72 -17.92 12.14
N HIS A 274 17.96 -18.33 11.86
CA HIS A 274 19.03 -18.38 12.86
C HIS A 274 20.11 -17.34 12.57
N ILE A 275 20.37 -16.46 13.53
CA ILE A 275 21.53 -15.57 13.50
C ILE A 275 22.53 -16.06 14.53
N ARG A 276 23.79 -16.20 14.14
CA ARG A 276 24.87 -16.58 15.03
C ARG A 276 25.73 -15.37 15.38
N ASP A 277 25.97 -15.19 16.67
CA ASP A 277 26.98 -14.28 17.21
C ASP A 277 27.89 -15.05 18.16
N LYS A 278 29.07 -15.43 17.68
CA LYS A 278 30.04 -16.25 18.41
C LYS A 278 29.39 -17.54 18.95
N PHE A 279 29.08 -17.58 20.25
CA PHE A 279 28.48 -18.74 20.93
C PHE A 279 26.95 -18.61 21.06
N ASN A 280 26.38 -17.45 20.73
CA ASN A 280 24.94 -17.21 20.85
C ASN A 280 24.24 -17.49 19.52
N ILE A 281 23.06 -18.11 19.60
CA ILE A 281 22.16 -18.30 18.48
C ILE A 281 20.87 -17.54 18.80
N TYR A 282 20.46 -16.66 17.92
CA TYR A 282 19.21 -15.92 17.99
C TYR A 282 18.21 -16.55 17.02
N ASP A 283 17.11 -17.02 17.57
CA ASP A 283 16.03 -17.65 16.81
C ASP A 283 14.95 -16.62 16.53
N ILE A 284 14.71 -16.34 15.26
CA ILE A 284 13.76 -15.33 14.80
C ILE A 284 12.72 -16.01 13.93
N LYS A 285 11.43 -15.85 14.24
CA LYS A 285 10.36 -16.32 13.37
C LYS A 285 10.43 -15.63 12.00
N SER A 286 10.21 -16.39 10.92
CA SER A 286 10.05 -15.82 9.57
C SER A 286 9.03 -14.71 9.56
N PHE A 287 7.88 -14.92 10.20
CA PHE A 287 6.84 -13.91 10.40
C PHE A 287 6.61 -13.69 11.90
N ASN A 288 6.71 -12.45 12.33
CA ASN A 288 6.52 -12.05 13.72
C ASN A 288 5.02 -12.02 14.07
N GLU A 289 4.64 -12.53 15.23
CA GLU A 289 3.25 -12.62 15.69
C GLU A 289 2.55 -11.26 15.73
N GLU A 290 3.19 -10.24 16.34
CA GLU A 290 2.59 -8.92 16.50
C GLU A 290 2.37 -8.24 15.16
N VAL A 291 3.33 -8.41 14.21
CA VAL A 291 3.21 -7.89 12.85
C VAL A 291 2.06 -8.56 12.10
N ILE A 292 1.93 -9.88 12.19
CA ILE A 292 0.85 -10.62 11.51
C ILE A 292 -0.51 -10.28 12.10
N ARG A 293 -0.64 -10.24 13.44
CA ARG A 293 -1.89 -9.86 14.11
C ARG A 293 -2.33 -8.46 13.69
N GLU A 294 -1.43 -7.51 13.67
CA GLU A 294 -1.71 -6.15 13.22
C GLU A 294 -2.13 -6.11 11.75
N ALA A 295 -1.44 -6.85 10.87
CA ALA A 295 -1.80 -6.93 9.45
C ALA A 295 -3.21 -7.52 9.23
N VAL A 296 -3.58 -8.59 9.95
CA VAL A 296 -4.92 -9.19 9.90
C VAL A 296 -5.98 -8.22 10.39
N ILE A 297 -5.75 -7.58 11.53
CA ILE A 297 -6.69 -6.62 12.11
C ILE A 297 -6.89 -5.44 11.15
N ASN A 298 -5.80 -4.86 10.63
CA ASN A 298 -5.85 -3.75 9.69
C ASN A 298 -6.60 -4.14 8.41
N ALA A 299 -6.37 -5.34 7.87
CA ALA A 299 -7.12 -5.83 6.73
C ALA A 299 -8.63 -5.91 7.01
N CYS A 300 -9.04 -6.32 8.22
CA CYS A 300 -10.45 -6.42 8.61
C CYS A 300 -11.10 -5.05 8.89
N VAL A 301 -10.40 -4.14 9.60
CA VAL A 301 -10.99 -2.84 9.99
C VAL A 301 -10.97 -1.81 8.87
N HIS A 302 -10.05 -1.94 7.90
CA HIS A 302 -9.92 -0.99 6.79
C HIS A 302 -10.57 -1.47 5.49
N ARG A 303 -10.95 -2.74 5.36
CA ARG A 303 -11.63 -3.21 4.15
C ARG A 303 -12.99 -2.54 3.95
N SER A 304 -13.40 -2.46 2.69
CA SER A 304 -14.79 -2.13 2.35
C SER A 304 -15.63 -3.40 2.33
N TYR A 305 -16.57 -3.53 3.24
CA TYR A 305 -17.53 -4.66 3.28
C TYR A 305 -18.63 -4.57 2.23
N LYS A 306 -18.64 -3.51 1.40
CA LYS A 306 -19.57 -3.35 0.26
C LYS A 306 -19.14 -4.18 -0.96
N PHE A 307 -17.86 -4.57 -1.03
CA PHE A 307 -17.35 -5.46 -2.07
C PHE A 307 -17.49 -6.93 -1.63
N SER A 308 -17.60 -7.82 -2.60
CA SER A 308 -17.82 -9.26 -2.37
C SER A 308 -16.53 -10.03 -2.03
N ASP A 309 -15.36 -9.39 -2.16
CA ASP A 309 -14.06 -10.06 -1.99
C ASP A 309 -13.72 -10.23 -0.51
N ASP A 310 -13.23 -11.41 -0.13
CA ASP A 310 -12.72 -11.71 1.21
C ASP A 310 -11.43 -10.95 1.52
N VAL A 311 -11.00 -10.93 2.79
CA VAL A 311 -9.60 -10.70 3.12
C VAL A 311 -8.82 -11.92 2.65
N PHE A 312 -7.87 -11.73 1.73
CA PHE A 312 -7.12 -12.83 1.15
C PHE A 312 -5.65 -12.77 1.58
N ILE A 313 -5.14 -13.88 2.13
CA ILE A 313 -3.77 -14.00 2.60
C ILE A 313 -3.07 -15.09 1.79
N LYS A 314 -1.99 -14.73 1.10
CA LYS A 314 -1.09 -15.68 0.44
C LYS A 314 0.20 -15.79 1.25
N GLN A 315 0.46 -16.96 1.80
CA GLN A 315 1.68 -17.23 2.55
C GLN A 315 2.62 -18.09 1.72
N TYR A 316 3.87 -17.65 1.62
CA TYR A 316 5.01 -18.36 1.05
C TYR A 316 6.08 -18.54 2.13
N PRO A 317 7.12 -19.38 1.92
CA PRO A 317 8.20 -19.54 2.89
C PRO A 317 8.96 -18.25 3.22
N ASP A 318 9.06 -17.34 2.26
CA ASP A 318 9.84 -16.11 2.30
C ASP A 318 9.02 -14.81 2.25
N GLU A 319 7.71 -14.90 2.01
CA GLU A 319 6.82 -13.75 1.90
C GLU A 319 5.40 -14.08 2.34
N ILE A 320 4.71 -13.12 2.93
CA ILE A 320 3.26 -13.19 3.17
C ILE A 320 2.60 -11.93 2.62
N ILE A 321 1.48 -12.11 1.91
CA ILE A 321 0.76 -11.03 1.22
C ILE A 321 -0.66 -10.98 1.77
N PHE A 322 -1.10 -9.80 2.21
CA PHE A 322 -2.44 -9.50 2.67
C PHE A 322 -3.14 -8.63 1.64
N THR A 323 -4.30 -9.06 1.16
CA THR A 323 -5.10 -8.28 0.21
C THR A 323 -6.50 -8.09 0.78
N ASN A 324 -7.01 -6.87 0.79
CA ASN A 324 -8.38 -6.57 1.17
C ASN A 324 -9.02 -5.54 0.23
N ALA A 325 -10.32 -5.66 0.04
CA ALA A 325 -11.11 -4.79 -0.83
C ALA A 325 -11.21 -3.35 -0.31
N GLY A 326 -11.18 -2.38 -1.23
CA GLY A 326 -11.15 -0.95 -0.97
C GLY A 326 -9.71 -0.45 -0.76
N GLY A 327 -9.27 0.52 -1.57
CA GLY A 327 -7.96 1.16 -1.46
C GLY A 327 -7.76 1.91 -0.14
N PHE A 328 -6.67 2.65 -0.02
CA PHE A 328 -6.45 3.49 1.16
C PHE A 328 -7.59 4.50 1.37
N PRO A 329 -7.93 4.84 2.62
CA PRO A 329 -8.85 5.94 2.91
C PRO A 329 -8.32 7.27 2.34
N SER A 330 -9.24 8.21 2.08
CA SER A 330 -8.87 9.53 1.56
C SER A 330 -7.81 10.22 2.43
N GLY A 331 -6.76 10.73 1.78
CA GLY A 331 -5.63 11.40 2.42
C GLY A 331 -4.58 10.46 3.02
N VAL A 332 -4.72 9.15 2.87
CA VAL A 332 -3.70 8.15 3.22
C VAL A 332 -3.05 7.64 1.94
N SER A 333 -1.73 7.58 1.93
CA SER A 333 -0.93 7.00 0.86
C SER A 333 0.25 6.21 1.44
N LYS A 334 0.92 5.42 0.61
CA LYS A 334 2.14 4.69 1.02
C LYS A 334 3.27 5.61 1.49
N GLU A 335 3.32 6.86 0.97
CA GLU A 335 4.34 7.85 1.33
C GLU A 335 4.09 8.49 2.70
N ASN A 336 2.83 8.60 3.14
CA ASN A 336 2.47 9.29 4.38
C ASN A 336 1.90 8.38 5.48
N ILE A 337 1.84 7.06 5.24
CA ILE A 337 1.18 6.09 6.14
C ILE A 337 1.74 6.09 7.58
N LEU A 338 3.00 6.48 7.78
CA LEU A 338 3.65 6.62 9.09
C LEU A 338 3.43 7.99 9.74
N THR A 339 2.92 8.97 9.01
CA THR A 339 2.80 10.36 9.51
C THR A 339 1.36 10.84 9.59
N VAL A 340 0.45 10.13 8.93
CA VAL A 340 -0.98 10.48 8.94
C VAL A 340 -1.70 9.79 10.10
N ASN A 341 -2.65 10.50 10.70
CA ASN A 341 -3.51 9.89 11.71
C ASN A 341 -4.35 8.76 11.11
N SER A 342 -4.52 7.67 11.84
CA SER A 342 -5.35 6.53 11.43
C SER A 342 -6.78 6.98 11.12
N ARG A 343 -7.28 6.56 9.95
CA ARG A 343 -8.64 6.83 9.46
C ARG A 343 -9.34 5.51 9.13
N PRO A 344 -9.84 4.78 10.12
CA PRO A 344 -10.49 3.50 9.87
C PRO A 344 -11.80 3.69 9.09
N ARG A 345 -12.02 2.83 8.09
CA ARG A 345 -13.27 2.82 7.32
C ARG A 345 -14.44 2.31 8.16
N ASN A 346 -14.17 1.36 9.05
CA ASN A 346 -15.14 0.76 9.95
C ASN A 346 -14.88 1.24 11.39
N LYS A 347 -15.29 2.47 11.70
CA LYS A 347 -14.97 3.15 12.97
C LYS A 347 -15.49 2.39 14.19
N ARG A 348 -16.77 1.96 14.17
CA ARG A 348 -17.39 1.22 15.29
C ARG A 348 -16.63 -0.06 15.58
N LEU A 349 -16.29 -0.82 14.54
CA LEU A 349 -15.48 -2.03 14.66
C LEU A 349 -14.12 -1.72 15.32
N THR A 350 -13.45 -0.67 14.86
CA THR A 350 -12.15 -0.23 15.38
C THR A 350 -12.22 0.21 16.83
N GLU A 351 -13.24 1.00 17.21
CA GLU A 351 -13.45 1.50 18.58
C GLU A 351 -13.62 0.34 19.59
N VAL A 352 -14.38 -0.70 19.21
CA VAL A 352 -14.56 -1.87 20.07
C VAL A 352 -13.25 -2.63 20.23
N LEU A 353 -12.51 -2.86 19.15
CA LEU A 353 -11.20 -3.51 19.21
C LEU A 353 -10.17 -2.70 20.02
N GLN A 354 -10.24 -1.36 19.99
CA GLN A 354 -9.42 -0.50 20.86
C GLN A 354 -9.83 -0.60 22.33
N LYS A 355 -11.13 -0.53 22.63
CA LYS A 355 -11.66 -0.65 23.99
C LYS A 355 -11.36 -2.01 24.63
N THR A 356 -11.22 -3.06 23.82
CA THR A 356 -10.89 -4.42 24.23
C THR A 356 -9.39 -4.76 24.12
N GLY A 357 -8.56 -3.80 23.71
CA GLY A 357 -7.09 -3.97 23.68
C GLY A 357 -6.55 -4.85 22.56
N PHE A 358 -7.32 -5.09 21.50
CA PHE A 358 -6.82 -5.70 20.27
C PHE A 358 -6.05 -4.72 19.39
N ILE A 359 -6.41 -3.44 19.45
CA ILE A 359 -5.75 -2.32 18.75
C ILE A 359 -5.28 -1.30 19.80
N GLU A 360 -4.12 -0.71 19.60
CA GLU A 360 -3.62 0.38 20.42
C GLU A 360 -4.36 1.70 20.10
N ARG A 361 -4.60 2.55 21.13
CA ARG A 361 -5.40 3.79 20.99
C ARG A 361 -4.80 4.84 20.06
N SER A 362 -3.47 4.82 19.86
CA SER A 362 -2.74 5.90 19.21
C SER A 362 -2.58 5.77 17.69
N GLY A 363 -3.20 4.76 17.05
CA GLY A 363 -2.99 4.51 15.62
C GLY A 363 -1.57 4.06 15.26
N GLN A 364 -0.79 3.61 16.23
CA GLN A 364 0.62 3.21 16.11
C GLN A 364 0.82 1.79 15.57
N GLY A 365 -0.24 1.12 15.13
CA GLY A 365 -0.16 -0.26 14.64
C GLY A 365 0.75 -0.41 13.43
N VAL A 366 0.64 0.52 12.48
CA VAL A 366 1.53 0.55 11.30
C VAL A 366 2.96 0.86 11.71
N ASP A 367 3.17 1.86 12.57
CA ASP A 367 4.50 2.21 13.10
C ASP A 367 5.15 1.01 13.78
N LYS A 368 4.35 0.24 14.55
CA LYS A 368 4.79 -0.98 15.21
C LYS A 368 5.21 -2.08 14.21
N MET A 369 4.47 -2.25 13.11
CA MET A 369 4.87 -3.19 12.05
C MET A 369 6.21 -2.79 11.44
N PHE A 370 6.39 -1.52 11.09
CA PHE A 370 7.66 -1.01 10.56
C PHE A 370 8.79 -1.16 11.58
N TYR A 371 8.56 -0.77 12.83
CA TYR A 371 9.51 -0.89 13.93
C TYR A 371 10.00 -2.34 14.11
N LEU A 372 9.07 -3.30 14.18
CA LEU A 372 9.42 -4.72 14.39
C LEU A 372 10.14 -5.34 13.18
N CYS A 373 9.78 -4.95 11.95
CA CYS A 373 10.50 -5.37 10.77
C CYS A 373 11.94 -4.83 10.78
N LEU A 374 12.13 -3.55 11.09
CA LEU A 374 13.46 -2.93 11.21
C LEU A 374 14.29 -3.58 12.31
N MET A 375 13.73 -3.78 13.52
CA MET A 375 14.42 -4.43 14.63
C MET A 375 14.87 -5.85 14.31
N GLN A 376 14.20 -6.54 13.39
CA GLN A 376 14.58 -7.85 12.88
C GLN A 376 15.46 -7.77 11.63
N SER A 377 15.88 -6.58 11.22
CA SER A 377 16.62 -6.36 9.95
C SER A 377 15.96 -7.01 8.74
N LYS A 378 14.62 -6.95 8.69
CA LYS A 378 13.79 -7.39 7.57
C LYS A 378 13.40 -6.22 6.69
N PRO A 379 13.09 -6.47 5.40
CA PRO A 379 12.51 -5.44 4.53
C PRO A 379 11.29 -4.80 5.17
N LEU A 380 11.09 -3.52 4.87
CA LEU A 380 9.93 -2.77 5.33
C LEU A 380 8.62 -3.35 4.78
N PRO A 381 7.49 -3.19 5.48
CA PRO A 381 6.17 -3.46 4.93
C PRO A 381 5.98 -2.74 3.59
N ASP A 382 5.64 -3.49 2.54
CA ASP A 382 5.54 -2.97 1.18
C ASP A 382 4.07 -2.89 0.75
N TYR A 383 3.65 -1.68 0.39
CA TYR A 383 2.30 -1.35 -0.11
C TYR A 383 2.31 -0.93 -1.58
N SER A 384 3.39 -1.20 -2.33
CA SER A 384 3.58 -0.68 -3.70
C SER A 384 2.51 -1.12 -4.70
N ASN A 385 1.86 -2.27 -4.45
CA ASN A 385 0.80 -2.80 -5.30
C ASN A 385 -0.62 -2.40 -4.86
N THR A 386 -0.74 -1.53 -3.86
CA THR A 386 -2.03 -0.97 -3.45
C THR A 386 -2.56 -0.03 -4.52
N ASP A 387 -3.85 -0.16 -4.85
CA ASP A 387 -4.56 0.70 -5.81
C ASP A 387 -5.87 1.25 -5.22
N ALA A 388 -6.71 1.88 -6.04
CA ALA A 388 -8.00 2.44 -5.61
C ALA A 388 -9.02 1.37 -5.19
N THR A 389 -8.84 0.12 -5.60
CA THR A 389 -9.80 -0.99 -5.40
C THR A 389 -9.40 -1.94 -4.28
N GLN A 390 -8.11 -2.01 -3.96
CA GLN A 390 -7.59 -2.93 -2.94
C GLN A 390 -6.34 -2.40 -2.26
N VAL A 391 -6.13 -2.79 -1.00
CA VAL A 391 -4.86 -2.68 -0.31
C VAL A 391 -4.10 -4.00 -0.47
N ASP A 392 -2.84 -3.94 -0.89
CA ASP A 392 -1.91 -5.08 -0.99
C ASP A 392 -0.71 -4.80 -0.07
N LEU A 393 -0.62 -5.52 1.05
CA LEU A 393 0.50 -5.45 1.99
C LEU A 393 1.36 -6.69 1.84
N ARG A 394 2.66 -6.50 1.62
CA ARG A 394 3.67 -7.57 1.51
C ARG A 394 4.67 -7.47 2.65
N LEU A 395 4.89 -8.60 3.31
CA LEU A 395 5.85 -8.74 4.39
C LEU A 395 6.85 -9.85 4.02
N LYS A 396 8.14 -9.52 3.98
CA LYS A 396 9.21 -10.47 3.64
C LYS A 396 9.84 -11.03 4.89
N ALA A 397 10.17 -12.34 4.84
CA ALA A 397 10.75 -13.06 5.97
C ALA A 397 12.28 -12.89 6.07
N LYS A 398 12.96 -12.66 4.94
CA LYS A 398 14.44 -12.67 4.85
C LYS A 398 15.06 -11.59 5.74
N ILE A 399 16.01 -11.97 6.57
CA ILE A 399 16.89 -11.03 7.28
C ILE A 399 17.91 -10.50 6.26
N THR A 400 17.98 -9.18 6.11
CA THR A 400 18.84 -8.53 5.09
C THR A 400 20.27 -8.36 5.58
N ASP A 401 20.46 -8.18 6.89
CA ASP A 401 21.77 -7.94 7.48
C ASP A 401 21.80 -8.42 8.94
N SER A 402 22.50 -9.52 9.19
CA SER A 402 22.63 -10.12 10.52
C SER A 402 23.41 -9.22 11.49
N ALA A 403 24.42 -8.50 10.99
CA ALA A 403 25.18 -7.57 11.83
C ALA A 403 24.34 -6.37 12.26
N PHE A 404 23.48 -5.88 11.38
CA PHE A 404 22.54 -4.80 11.71
C PHE A 404 21.51 -5.25 12.75
N TYR A 405 20.99 -6.47 12.64
CA TYR A 405 20.14 -7.05 13.68
C TYR A 405 20.83 -7.06 15.05
N LEU A 406 22.07 -7.56 15.12
CA LEU A 406 22.83 -7.61 16.37
C LEU A 406 23.15 -6.22 16.90
N PHE A 407 23.50 -5.30 16.03
CA PHE A 407 23.73 -3.90 16.36
C PHE A 407 22.48 -3.25 16.97
N LEU A 408 21.31 -3.38 16.33
CA LEU A 408 20.06 -2.82 16.83
C LEU A 408 19.68 -3.41 18.19
N ASN A 409 19.79 -4.74 18.35
CA ASN A 409 19.49 -5.39 19.63
C ASN A 409 20.41 -4.88 20.74
N LYS A 410 21.72 -4.77 20.47
CA LYS A 410 22.68 -4.27 21.45
C LYS A 410 22.39 -2.84 21.88
N ILE A 411 22.19 -1.94 20.91
CA ILE A 411 21.87 -0.53 21.25
C ILE A 411 20.54 -0.34 21.94
N GLN A 412 19.55 -1.21 21.68
CA GLN A 412 18.24 -1.14 22.33
C GLN A 412 18.24 -1.76 23.73
N SER A 413 19.02 -2.85 23.97
CA SER A 413 19.12 -3.47 25.31
C SER A 413 19.74 -2.55 26.34
N ASP A 414 20.73 -1.75 25.94
CA ASP A 414 21.52 -0.88 26.81
C ASP A 414 20.83 0.47 27.10
N ARG A 415 19.61 0.68 26.57
CA ARG A 415 18.91 1.96 26.64
C ARG A 415 17.69 1.96 27.54
N THR A 416 17.54 3.03 28.28
CA THR A 416 16.28 3.37 28.97
C THR A 416 15.31 4.08 28.02
N ASP A 417 15.81 4.99 27.15
CA ASP A 417 15.03 5.65 26.09
C ASP A 417 15.20 4.89 24.77
N LYS A 418 14.18 4.14 24.41
CA LYS A 418 14.19 3.31 23.18
C LYS A 418 14.17 4.19 21.93
N LEU A 419 14.88 3.75 20.89
CA LEU A 419 14.78 4.37 19.57
C LEU A 419 13.37 4.18 19.02
N ASN A 420 12.83 5.21 18.40
CA ASN A 420 11.53 5.17 17.73
C ASN A 420 11.65 4.68 16.28
N VAL A 421 10.53 4.53 15.58
CA VAL A 421 10.51 4.03 14.20
C VAL A 421 11.31 4.92 13.23
N PHE A 422 11.28 6.25 13.41
CA PHE A 422 12.00 7.19 12.54
C PHE A 422 13.51 7.15 12.78
N ASP A 423 13.95 6.92 14.01
CA ASP A 423 15.35 6.68 14.34
C ASP A 423 15.85 5.40 13.62
N LEU A 424 15.08 4.32 13.69
CA LEU A 424 15.42 3.05 13.03
C LEU A 424 15.40 3.16 11.50
N LEU A 425 14.42 3.88 10.92
CA LEU A 425 14.39 4.17 9.49
C LEU A 425 15.62 4.97 9.04
N THR A 426 16.04 5.94 9.85
CA THR A 426 17.25 6.72 9.57
C THR A 426 18.48 5.83 9.61
N LEU A 427 18.62 4.97 10.62
CA LEU A 427 19.73 4.00 10.71
C LEU A 427 19.75 3.05 9.52
N ASP A 428 18.60 2.52 9.11
CA ASP A 428 18.51 1.60 7.97
C ASP A 428 18.84 2.29 6.64
N LYS A 429 18.36 3.51 6.41
CA LYS A 429 18.73 4.31 5.23
C LYS A 429 20.25 4.61 5.21
N VAL A 430 20.81 5.01 6.34
CA VAL A 430 22.26 5.27 6.46
C VAL A 430 23.06 3.98 6.19
N ARG A 431 22.62 2.83 6.73
CA ARG A 431 23.23 1.53 6.43
C ARG A 431 23.23 1.21 4.94
N GLN A 432 22.13 1.49 4.25
CA GLN A 432 22.00 1.32 2.80
C GLN A 432 22.77 2.38 1.99
N GLY A 433 23.36 3.38 2.65
CA GLY A 433 24.07 4.48 2.00
C GLY A 433 23.15 5.58 1.44
N ILE A 434 21.86 5.56 1.78
CA ILE A 434 20.87 6.56 1.38
C ILE A 434 21.03 7.78 2.27
N SER A 435 21.28 8.94 1.67
CA SER A 435 21.44 10.21 2.39
C SER A 435 20.31 11.21 2.12
N THR A 436 19.35 10.84 1.27
CA THR A 436 18.17 11.66 0.96
C THR A 436 17.02 11.31 1.89
N ASP A 437 16.14 12.28 2.12
CA ASP A 437 14.90 12.10 2.90
C ASP A 437 15.11 11.49 4.29
N LEU A 438 16.19 11.86 4.95
CA LEU A 438 16.45 11.53 6.34
C LEU A 438 15.65 12.45 7.26
N PHE A 439 15.21 11.92 8.39
CA PHE A 439 14.51 12.68 9.43
C PHE A 439 15.53 13.52 10.22
N GLU A 440 15.50 14.85 10.06
CA GLU A 440 16.52 15.75 10.66
C GLU A 440 16.66 15.57 12.17
N ALA A 441 15.55 15.48 12.91
CA ALA A 441 15.58 15.27 14.36
C ALA A 441 16.24 13.94 14.75
N SER A 442 16.00 12.86 13.96
CA SER A 442 16.66 11.57 14.16
C SER A 442 18.14 11.62 13.82
N VAL A 443 18.52 12.33 12.75
CA VAL A 443 19.94 12.53 12.38
C VAL A 443 20.70 13.20 13.52
N GLU A 444 20.18 14.32 14.05
CA GLU A 444 20.81 15.05 15.15
C GLU A 444 20.95 14.19 16.41
N LYS A 445 19.89 13.45 16.77
CA LYS A 445 19.89 12.52 17.91
C LYS A 445 20.94 11.42 17.73
N LEU A 446 20.90 10.72 16.60
CA LEU A 446 21.78 9.58 16.32
C LEU A 446 23.26 9.99 16.19
N GLN A 447 23.54 11.19 15.67
CA GLN A 447 24.91 11.74 15.65
C GLN A 447 25.42 12.03 17.06
N ARG A 448 24.61 12.67 17.90
CA ARG A 448 24.97 12.99 19.28
C ARG A 448 25.28 11.74 20.09
N GLU A 449 24.59 10.67 19.79
CA GLU A 449 24.75 9.35 20.44
C GLU A 449 25.84 8.49 19.78
N GLY A 450 26.49 8.98 18.73
CA GLY A 450 27.55 8.25 18.03
C GLY A 450 27.08 7.03 17.22
N LEU A 451 25.77 6.90 16.98
CA LEU A 451 25.19 5.82 16.20
C LEU A 451 25.30 6.04 14.69
N ILE A 452 25.45 7.28 14.26
CA ILE A 452 25.85 7.66 12.90
C ILE A 452 26.96 8.71 12.96
N LYS A 453 27.77 8.75 11.91
CA LYS A 453 28.88 9.71 11.74
C LYS A 453 28.74 10.44 10.41
N SER A 454 29.03 11.74 10.40
CA SER A 454 29.12 12.52 9.15
C SER A 454 30.42 12.18 8.43
N GLN A 455 30.35 11.97 7.13
CA GLN A 455 31.53 11.77 6.27
C GLN A 455 32.04 13.07 5.65
N SER A 456 31.11 13.99 5.37
CA SER A 456 31.39 15.30 4.81
C SER A 456 30.36 16.28 5.34
N SER A 457 30.83 17.38 5.90
CA SER A 457 29.96 18.48 6.33
C SER A 457 29.26 19.17 5.13
N ALA A 458 29.83 19.04 3.93
CA ALA A 458 29.29 19.68 2.72
C ALA A 458 28.16 18.87 2.06
N ASP A 459 28.21 17.54 2.12
CA ASP A 459 27.33 16.68 1.31
C ASP A 459 26.22 15.97 2.10
N LYS A 460 26.07 16.24 3.41
CA LYS A 460 25.13 15.53 4.32
C LYS A 460 25.18 14.00 4.17
N LYS A 461 26.38 13.44 3.98
CA LYS A 461 26.58 11.99 3.89
C LYS A 461 26.90 11.40 5.25
N TYR A 462 26.24 10.30 5.58
CA TYR A 462 26.35 9.64 6.88
C TYR A 462 26.75 8.17 6.71
N VAL A 463 27.41 7.64 7.74
CA VAL A 463 27.67 6.20 7.94
C VAL A 463 27.26 5.80 9.33
N LEU A 464 27.04 4.52 9.57
CA LEU A 464 26.79 3.99 10.89
C LEU A 464 27.99 4.22 11.83
N GLY A 465 27.74 4.19 13.14
CA GLY A 465 28.76 4.30 14.16
C GLY A 465 29.68 3.07 14.21
N ASP A 466 30.85 3.21 14.86
CA ASP A 466 31.89 2.17 14.91
C ASP A 466 31.39 0.83 15.41
N LEU A 467 30.48 0.82 16.38
CA LEU A 467 29.90 -0.40 16.95
C LEU A 467 29.29 -1.34 15.89
N TYR A 468 28.64 -0.78 14.86
CA TYR A 468 28.11 -1.59 13.77
C TYR A 468 29.23 -2.30 13.01
N TYR A 469 30.30 -1.58 12.65
CA TYR A 469 31.42 -2.13 11.89
C TYR A 469 32.25 -3.12 12.70
N GLU A 470 32.35 -2.92 14.03
CA GLU A 470 32.94 -3.92 14.93
C GLU A 470 32.16 -5.23 14.93
N ILE A 471 30.82 -5.16 14.99
CA ILE A 471 29.94 -6.32 14.94
C ILE A 471 29.99 -6.99 13.57
N ALA A 472 29.91 -6.18 12.50
CA ALA A 472 29.96 -6.67 11.12
C ALA A 472 31.33 -7.25 10.73
N GLN A 473 32.37 -6.98 11.53
CA GLN A 473 33.76 -7.34 11.23
C GLN A 473 34.20 -6.81 9.84
N GLN A 474 33.68 -5.67 9.45
CA GLN A 474 33.94 -5.02 8.16
C GLN A 474 34.25 -3.55 8.38
N PRO A 475 35.18 -2.96 7.62
CA PRO A 475 35.41 -1.51 7.65
C PRO A 475 34.27 -0.77 6.95
N ALA A 476 33.99 0.44 7.38
CA ALA A 476 33.02 1.35 6.72
C ALA A 476 33.43 1.67 5.27
N TYR A 477 34.73 1.71 5.04
CA TYR A 477 35.37 1.97 3.76
C TYR A 477 36.45 0.94 3.49
N ILE A 478 36.54 0.57 2.23
CA ILE A 478 37.58 -0.29 1.68
C ILE A 478 38.30 0.58 0.66
N LYS A 479 39.52 1.01 0.96
CA LYS A 479 40.18 2.10 0.19
C LYS A 479 39.25 3.36 0.16
N ASP A 480 38.93 3.82 -1.06
CA ASP A 480 38.08 4.98 -1.36
C ASP A 480 36.64 4.58 -1.69
N TYR A 481 36.26 3.32 -1.42
CA TYR A 481 34.93 2.80 -1.74
C TYR A 481 34.10 2.62 -0.48
N ARG A 482 32.82 3.00 -0.51
CA ARG A 482 31.89 2.60 0.53
C ARG A 482 31.63 1.08 0.41
N ALA A 483 31.72 0.38 1.51
CA ALA A 483 31.46 -1.06 1.54
C ALA A 483 30.05 -1.40 1.02
N SER A 484 29.04 -0.56 1.33
CA SER A 484 27.67 -0.71 0.82
C SER A 484 27.57 -0.64 -0.71
N ASP A 485 28.32 0.26 -1.35
CA ASP A 485 28.31 0.39 -2.82
C ASP A 485 28.93 -0.84 -3.48
N LEU A 486 30.03 -1.33 -2.90
CA LEU A 486 30.70 -2.55 -3.37
C LEU A 486 29.81 -3.79 -3.19
N GLN A 487 29.07 -3.87 -2.08
CA GLN A 487 28.13 -4.97 -1.83
C GLN A 487 27.02 -4.99 -2.88
N ILE A 488 26.41 -3.85 -3.20
CA ILE A 488 25.36 -3.77 -4.23
C ILE A 488 25.93 -4.18 -5.61
N VAL A 489 27.15 -3.76 -5.94
CA VAL A 489 27.79 -4.20 -7.19
C VAL A 489 28.06 -5.71 -7.18
N ALA A 490 28.49 -6.28 -6.06
CA ALA A 490 28.68 -7.74 -5.92
C ALA A 490 27.36 -8.50 -6.13
N GLU A 491 26.28 -8.05 -5.49
CA GLU A 491 24.93 -8.63 -5.64
C GLU A 491 24.40 -8.58 -7.09
N CYS A 492 24.84 -7.61 -7.91
CA CYS A 492 24.52 -7.60 -9.34
C CYS A 492 25.11 -8.83 -10.05
N PHE A 493 26.35 -9.15 -9.73
CA PHE A 493 27.05 -10.29 -10.33
C PHE A 493 26.61 -11.64 -9.78
N GLU A 494 26.08 -11.70 -8.57
CA GLU A 494 25.42 -12.91 -8.04
C GLU A 494 24.13 -13.25 -8.82
N LYS A 495 23.44 -12.22 -9.32
CA LYS A 495 22.19 -12.37 -10.09
C LYS A 495 22.42 -12.60 -11.58
N SER A 496 23.53 -12.11 -12.14
CA SER A 496 23.83 -12.17 -13.58
C SER A 496 25.33 -12.15 -13.82
N ALA A 497 25.84 -13.11 -14.59
CA ALA A 497 27.25 -13.16 -14.97
C ALA A 497 27.69 -11.97 -15.86
N GLU A 498 26.76 -11.31 -16.53
CA GLU A 498 27.00 -10.13 -17.38
C GLU A 498 26.04 -9.00 -17.01
N VAL A 499 26.55 -7.85 -16.62
CA VAL A 499 25.78 -6.69 -16.15
C VAL A 499 26.00 -5.50 -17.08
N SER A 500 24.94 -4.76 -17.45
CA SER A 500 25.07 -3.54 -18.23
C SER A 500 25.23 -2.30 -17.34
N MET A 501 25.75 -1.20 -17.91
CA MET A 501 25.80 0.08 -17.19
C MET A 501 24.39 0.55 -16.77
N LYS A 502 23.37 0.19 -17.53
CA LYS A 502 21.98 0.51 -17.18
C LYS A 502 21.56 -0.24 -15.91
N ASP A 503 21.88 -1.51 -15.81
CA ASP A 503 21.53 -2.34 -14.64
C ASP A 503 22.18 -1.78 -13.36
N PHE A 504 23.45 -1.37 -13.43
CA PHE A 504 24.11 -0.68 -12.31
C PHE A 504 23.45 0.65 -11.94
N VAL A 505 23.07 1.46 -12.94
CA VAL A 505 22.40 2.74 -12.70
C VAL A 505 21.02 2.50 -12.08
N ASP A 506 20.27 1.53 -12.55
CA ASP A 506 18.94 1.21 -12.04
C ASP A 506 18.99 0.68 -10.59
N LEU A 507 19.98 -0.17 -10.26
CA LEU A 507 20.17 -0.73 -8.91
C LEU A 507 20.75 0.29 -7.90
N LEU A 508 21.64 1.18 -8.35
CA LEU A 508 22.23 2.23 -7.52
C LEU A 508 21.40 3.54 -7.55
N ASN A 509 20.26 3.54 -8.24
CA ASN A 509 19.38 4.69 -8.31
C ASN A 509 18.87 5.06 -6.90
N GLY A 510 18.96 6.33 -6.55
CA GLY A 510 18.68 6.83 -5.18
C GLY A 510 19.88 6.79 -4.24
N LEU A 511 20.92 6.01 -4.53
CA LEU A 511 22.19 5.96 -3.76
C LEU A 511 23.28 6.82 -4.41
N LEU A 512 23.40 6.69 -5.72
CA LEU A 512 24.38 7.37 -6.55
C LEU A 512 23.69 8.02 -7.75
N THR A 513 24.17 9.20 -8.15
CA THR A 513 23.80 9.75 -9.46
C THR A 513 24.36 8.89 -10.59
N ARG A 514 23.80 9.01 -11.78
CA ARG A 514 24.30 8.28 -12.97
C ARG A 514 25.80 8.50 -13.21
N GLU A 515 26.30 9.71 -13.00
CA GLU A 515 27.73 10.03 -13.19
C GLU A 515 28.58 9.44 -12.06
N GLN A 516 28.11 9.40 -10.83
CA GLN A 516 28.78 8.74 -9.70
C GLN A 516 28.82 7.22 -9.91
N THR A 517 27.74 6.60 -10.40
CA THR A 517 27.70 5.18 -10.76
C THR A 517 28.74 4.85 -11.83
N LYS A 518 28.80 5.64 -12.91
CA LYS A 518 29.82 5.48 -13.94
C LYS A 518 31.24 5.60 -13.38
N SER A 519 31.48 6.59 -12.52
CA SER A 519 32.77 6.79 -11.87
C SER A 519 33.15 5.59 -11.00
N LEU A 520 32.19 5.04 -10.24
CA LEU A 520 32.40 3.84 -9.43
C LEU A 520 32.80 2.64 -10.31
N ILE A 521 31.98 2.34 -11.33
CA ILE A 521 32.25 1.21 -12.23
C ILE A 521 33.59 1.35 -12.97
N TYR A 522 33.93 2.56 -13.42
CA TYR A 522 35.24 2.83 -14.02
C TYR A 522 36.41 2.60 -13.04
N LYS A 523 36.25 3.01 -11.78
CA LYS A 523 37.27 2.75 -10.73
C LYS A 523 37.42 1.25 -10.48
N LEU A 524 36.32 0.49 -10.39
CA LEU A 524 36.36 -0.97 -10.20
C LEU A 524 36.98 -1.71 -11.39
N GLU A 525 36.78 -1.22 -12.62
CA GLU A 525 37.47 -1.71 -13.81
C GLU A 525 38.99 -1.45 -13.71
N LYS A 526 39.39 -0.26 -13.27
CA LYS A 526 40.79 0.12 -13.06
C LYS A 526 41.49 -0.68 -11.96
N GLU A 527 40.76 -1.04 -10.90
CA GLU A 527 41.26 -1.92 -9.80
C GLU A 527 41.18 -3.39 -10.19
N GLU A 528 40.85 -3.72 -11.43
CA GLU A 528 40.82 -5.08 -11.97
C GLU A 528 39.82 -6.03 -11.29
N LEU A 529 38.76 -5.50 -10.65
CA LEU A 529 37.66 -6.31 -10.09
C LEU A 529 36.66 -6.77 -11.14
N ILE A 530 36.43 -5.92 -12.12
CA ILE A 530 35.54 -6.18 -13.26
C ILE A 530 36.24 -5.87 -14.58
N GLU A 531 35.79 -6.49 -15.64
CA GLU A 531 36.27 -6.21 -16.98
C GLU A 531 35.12 -5.90 -17.94
N LYS A 532 35.42 -5.04 -18.92
CA LYS A 532 34.47 -4.62 -19.93
C LYS A 532 34.55 -5.56 -21.14
N LYS A 533 33.38 -6.08 -21.57
CA LYS A 533 33.22 -6.86 -22.79
C LYS A 533 32.37 -6.15 -23.82
N GLY A 534 32.74 -6.23 -25.10
CA GLY A 534 32.02 -5.61 -26.19
C GLY A 534 32.35 -4.13 -26.41
N GLY A 535 31.61 -3.47 -27.30
CA GLY A 535 31.81 -2.06 -27.67
C GLY A 535 30.50 -1.33 -27.97
N GLY A 536 30.53 0.00 -27.91
CA GLY A 536 29.38 0.84 -28.21
C GLY A 536 28.19 0.60 -27.27
N ARG A 537 26.99 0.39 -27.83
CA ARG A 537 25.75 0.17 -27.07
C ARG A 537 25.61 -1.25 -26.47
N SER A 538 26.45 -2.20 -26.87
CA SER A 538 26.42 -3.60 -26.42
C SER A 538 27.42 -3.91 -25.31
N VAL A 539 28.00 -2.92 -24.64
CA VAL A 539 28.93 -3.10 -23.55
C VAL A 539 28.28 -3.85 -22.39
N ARG A 540 28.98 -4.91 -21.91
CA ARG A 540 28.68 -5.62 -20.68
C ARG A 540 29.90 -5.62 -19.78
N TYR A 541 29.67 -5.72 -18.49
CA TYR A 541 30.70 -5.88 -17.47
C TYR A 541 30.60 -7.30 -16.90
N VAL A 542 31.72 -7.92 -16.67
CA VAL A 542 31.87 -9.26 -16.09
C VAL A 542 32.89 -9.21 -14.97
N LEU A 543 32.86 -10.17 -14.06
CA LEU A 543 33.90 -10.32 -13.05
C LEU A 543 35.22 -10.64 -13.73
N LYS A 544 36.31 -10.08 -13.21
CA LYS A 544 37.63 -10.40 -13.73
C LYS A 544 37.99 -11.87 -13.47
N LYS A 545 38.79 -12.45 -14.36
CA LYS A 545 39.28 -13.84 -14.24
C LYS A 545 40.03 -14.00 -12.92
N GLY A 546 39.56 -14.91 -12.08
CA GLY A 546 40.10 -15.15 -10.74
C GLY A 546 39.13 -14.84 -9.61
N ILE A 547 38.07 -14.07 -9.86
CA ILE A 547 36.96 -13.88 -8.92
C ILE A 547 35.92 -14.97 -9.19
N ASN A 548 35.63 -15.78 -8.16
CA ASN A 548 34.69 -16.89 -8.27
C ASN A 548 33.26 -16.43 -7.96
N ASN A 549 32.37 -16.56 -8.94
CA ASN A 549 30.95 -16.20 -8.79
C ASN A 549 30.11 -17.19 -7.95
N GLU A 550 30.67 -18.36 -7.62
CA GLU A 550 30.04 -19.33 -6.70
C GLU A 550 30.41 -19.09 -5.23
N GLN A 551 31.27 -18.12 -4.95
CA GLN A 551 31.68 -17.70 -3.62
C GLN A 551 31.22 -16.28 -3.37
N ASP A 552 31.25 -15.84 -2.12
CA ASP A 552 30.92 -14.46 -1.71
C ASP A 552 31.80 -13.45 -2.48
N ILE A 553 31.20 -12.83 -3.51
CA ILE A 553 31.88 -11.89 -4.40
C ILE A 553 32.30 -10.64 -3.63
N PHE A 554 31.46 -10.18 -2.71
CA PHE A 554 31.77 -9.00 -1.91
C PHE A 554 33.01 -9.22 -1.03
N ARG A 555 33.11 -10.38 -0.42
CA ARG A 555 34.31 -10.75 0.36
C ARG A 555 35.56 -10.77 -0.50
N GLN A 556 35.48 -11.30 -1.71
CA GLN A 556 36.63 -11.31 -2.65
C GLN A 556 37.00 -9.87 -3.06
N PHE A 557 36.01 -8.96 -3.24
CA PHE A 557 36.29 -7.54 -3.47
C PHE A 557 37.05 -6.92 -2.30
N ILE A 558 36.66 -7.25 -1.06
CA ILE A 558 37.35 -6.78 0.13
C ILE A 558 38.81 -7.27 0.14
N GLU A 559 39.01 -8.57 -0.07
CA GLU A 559 40.37 -9.18 -0.05
C GLU A 559 41.28 -8.58 -1.12
N ILE A 560 40.78 -8.27 -2.31
CA ILE A 560 41.55 -7.65 -3.40
C ILE A 560 41.86 -6.16 -3.13
N LEU A 561 40.90 -5.43 -2.56
CA LEU A 561 41.04 -4.00 -2.30
C LEU A 561 41.74 -3.67 -0.98
N SER A 562 41.77 -4.60 -0.04
CA SER A 562 42.51 -4.41 1.22
C SER A 562 44.03 -4.57 0.95
N PRO A 563 44.84 -3.65 1.51
CA PRO A 563 46.29 -3.67 1.27
C PRO A 563 46.98 -4.89 1.85
#